data_5f745d5bd79a2b5eea6611a4add52127
#
_entry.id   5f745d5bd79a2b5eea6611a4add52127
#
_cell.length_a   1.000
_cell.length_b   1.000
_cell.length_c   1.000
_cell.angle_alpha   90.00
_cell.angle_beta   90.00
_cell.angle_gamma   90.00
#
_symmetry.space_group_name_H-M   'P 1'
#
loop_
_entity.id
_entity.type
_entity.pdbx_description
1 polymer ?
#
loop_
_entity_poly.entity_id
_entity_poly.type
_entity_poly.pdbx_seq_one_letter_code
_entity_poly.pdbx_strand_id
1 'polypeptide(L)'
;LIKLSPAYQVYFGHLDFVTIADNLPEIVKTFESIEKGSGKQLEQFMAEAKSNYDIAIKDLVYRPGEAPLELITKETAKKVNQFFSNIKKDVRKRFKNMKLVQILEFPVLFLGAKPSDTPSFYNFMNYADFGLGTWHPKNGMYSVILAMETLARELGVKIETNANVEKIDVTNGKATGILVNNQIVTGDVILSGADYHHSETLLDKNYRQYSENYWESKTFAPSSLLFYVGFDKKIENGKEKIAYRSEE
;
A
#
# COMPACT_ATOMS: atom_id res chain seq x y z
N LEU A 1 -2.49 -14.19 -13.58
CA LEU A 1 -2.24 -12.75 -13.68
C LEU A 1 -2.04 -12.36 -15.14
N ILE A 2 -2.56 -11.19 -15.53
CA ILE A 2 -2.40 -10.59 -16.85
C ILE A 2 -1.67 -9.27 -16.65
N LYS A 3 -0.58 -9.04 -17.37
CA LYS A 3 0.08 -7.75 -17.41
C LYS A 3 -0.76 -6.78 -18.22
N LEU A 4 -1.05 -5.60 -17.68
CA LEU A 4 -1.82 -4.59 -18.36
C LEU A 4 -0.94 -3.81 -19.35
N SER A 5 -1.46 -3.58 -20.57
CA SER A 5 -0.79 -2.80 -21.61
C SER A 5 -1.83 -1.95 -22.35
N PRO A 6 -1.79 -0.61 -22.26
CA PRO A 6 -0.94 0.15 -21.34
C PRO A 6 -1.25 -0.16 -19.88
N ALA A 7 -0.33 0.19 -18.97
CA ALA A 7 -0.49 -0.07 -17.54
C ALA A 7 -1.71 0.67 -16.97
N TYR A 8 -1.76 1.99 -17.18
CA TYR A 8 -2.89 2.85 -16.78
C TYR A 8 -2.80 4.24 -17.41
N GLN A 9 -3.80 5.08 -17.15
CA GLN A 9 -3.84 6.49 -17.54
C GLN A 9 -4.03 7.37 -16.31
N VAL A 10 -3.31 8.49 -16.27
CA VAL A 10 -3.45 9.52 -15.23
C VAL A 10 -4.09 10.75 -15.84
N TYR A 11 -5.24 11.15 -15.33
CA TYR A 11 -6.00 12.29 -15.81
C TYR A 11 -5.75 13.52 -14.95
N PHE A 12 -5.44 14.64 -15.58
CA PHE A 12 -5.24 15.96 -14.97
C PHE A 12 -6.39 16.93 -15.30
N GLY A 13 -7.28 16.51 -16.15
CA GLY A 13 -8.46 17.22 -16.60
C GLY A 13 -9.27 16.39 -17.59
N HIS A 14 -10.31 16.97 -18.17
CA HIS A 14 -11.26 16.22 -18.99
C HIS A 14 -10.62 15.52 -20.22
N LEU A 15 -9.74 16.21 -20.93
CA LEU A 15 -9.02 15.68 -22.10
C LEU A 15 -7.49 15.64 -21.87
N ASP A 16 -7.06 15.99 -20.68
CA ASP A 16 -5.65 16.08 -20.35
C ASP A 16 -5.23 14.86 -19.50
N PHE A 17 -4.49 13.95 -20.11
CA PHE A 17 -4.05 12.72 -19.48
C PHE A 17 -2.65 12.31 -19.95
N VAL A 18 -2.00 11.49 -19.14
CA VAL A 18 -0.75 10.81 -19.48
C VAL A 18 -0.97 9.32 -19.43
N THR A 19 -0.62 8.62 -20.50
CA THR A 19 -0.66 7.16 -20.55
C THR A 19 0.67 6.61 -20.06
N ILE A 20 0.61 5.74 -19.06
CA ILE A 20 1.76 5.01 -18.53
C ILE A 20 1.83 3.66 -19.27
N ALA A 21 2.92 3.45 -20.00
CA ALA A 21 3.17 2.22 -20.71
C ALA A 21 3.49 1.05 -19.76
N ASP A 22 3.49 -0.16 -20.29
CA ASP A 22 3.81 -1.38 -19.54
C ASP A 22 5.31 -1.68 -19.41
N ASN A 23 6.16 -0.78 -19.90
CA ASN A 23 7.60 -0.94 -19.87
C ASN A 23 8.32 0.40 -19.68
N LEU A 24 9.45 0.35 -18.99
CA LEU A 24 10.21 1.54 -18.62
C LEU A 24 10.73 2.35 -19.84
N PRO A 25 11.24 1.75 -20.93
CA PRO A 25 11.70 2.53 -22.09
C PRO A 25 10.62 3.43 -22.70
N GLU A 26 9.39 2.96 -22.80
CA GLU A 26 8.27 3.78 -23.32
C GLU A 26 7.85 4.85 -22.30
N ILE A 27 7.87 4.55 -21.01
CA ILE A 27 7.62 5.55 -19.96
C ILE A 27 8.69 6.66 -20.02
N VAL A 28 9.96 6.31 -20.21
CA VAL A 28 11.07 7.27 -20.37
C VAL A 28 10.82 8.21 -21.56
N LYS A 29 10.37 7.67 -22.71
CA LYS A 29 10.01 8.50 -23.90
C LYS A 29 8.82 9.42 -23.59
N THR A 30 7.83 8.92 -22.89
CA THR A 30 6.65 9.72 -22.48
C THR A 30 7.10 10.89 -21.60
N PHE A 31 7.94 10.64 -20.60
CA PHE A 31 8.48 11.68 -19.73
C PHE A 31 9.28 12.72 -20.52
N GLU A 32 10.20 12.27 -21.38
CA GLU A 32 11.02 13.16 -22.24
C GLU A 32 10.15 14.04 -23.13
N SER A 33 9.02 13.54 -23.63
CA SER A 33 8.09 14.32 -24.46
C SER A 33 7.35 15.41 -23.68
N ILE A 34 7.14 15.22 -22.37
CA ILE A 34 6.46 16.19 -21.50
C ILE A 34 7.42 17.24 -20.97
N GLU A 35 8.64 16.83 -20.61
CA GLU A 35 9.70 17.72 -20.09
C GLU A 35 11.05 17.27 -20.66
N LYS A 36 11.69 18.12 -21.45
CA LYS A 36 12.99 17.83 -22.04
C LYS A 36 14.06 17.55 -20.97
N GLY A 37 14.74 16.42 -21.10
CA GLY A 37 15.77 15.96 -20.16
C GLY A 37 15.22 15.11 -19.02
N SER A 38 13.88 15.01 -18.86
CA SER A 38 13.29 14.21 -17.81
C SER A 38 13.42 12.70 -18.05
N GLY A 39 13.57 12.26 -19.27
CA GLY A 39 13.83 10.86 -19.59
C GLY A 39 15.09 10.34 -18.91
N LYS A 40 16.21 11.04 -19.06
CA LYS A 40 17.47 10.71 -18.37
C LYS A 40 17.35 10.78 -16.85
N GLN A 41 16.62 11.78 -16.34
CA GLN A 41 16.36 11.91 -14.90
C GLN A 41 15.55 10.72 -14.37
N LEU A 42 14.56 10.25 -15.15
CA LEU A 42 13.76 9.11 -14.79
C LEU A 42 14.59 7.82 -14.76
N GLU A 43 15.47 7.58 -15.73
CA GLU A 43 16.35 6.41 -15.72
C GLU A 43 17.23 6.37 -14.47
N GLN A 44 17.81 7.51 -14.07
CA GLN A 44 18.61 7.62 -12.84
C GLN A 44 17.77 7.39 -11.59
N PHE A 45 16.58 7.99 -11.53
CA PHE A 45 15.64 7.81 -10.44
C PHE A 45 15.22 6.35 -10.30
N MET A 46 14.91 5.69 -11.42
CA MET A 46 14.50 4.27 -11.43
C MET A 46 15.63 3.31 -11.09
N ALA A 47 16.88 3.61 -11.46
CA ALA A 47 18.05 2.83 -11.05
C ALA A 47 18.24 2.89 -9.52
N GLU A 48 18.07 4.07 -8.92
CA GLU A 48 18.10 4.26 -7.48
C GLU A 48 16.92 3.56 -6.80
N ALA A 49 15.71 3.72 -7.33
CA ALA A 49 14.49 3.08 -6.85
C ALA A 49 14.59 1.55 -6.86
N LYS A 50 15.18 0.98 -7.92
CA LYS A 50 15.48 -0.46 -8.00
C LYS A 50 16.41 -0.92 -6.87
N SER A 51 17.49 -0.18 -6.66
CA SER A 51 18.44 -0.48 -5.57
C SER A 51 17.76 -0.44 -4.19
N ASN A 52 16.87 0.52 -3.96
CA ASN A 52 16.08 0.63 -2.74
C ASN A 52 15.06 -0.52 -2.62
N TYR A 53 14.43 -0.91 -3.73
CA TYR A 53 13.51 -2.05 -3.78
C TYR A 53 14.21 -3.36 -3.40
N ASP A 54 15.40 -3.60 -3.96
CA ASP A 54 16.18 -4.80 -3.63
C ASP A 54 16.52 -4.87 -2.14
N ILE A 55 16.85 -3.74 -1.51
CA ILE A 55 17.11 -3.67 -0.06
C ILE A 55 15.80 -3.85 0.73
N ALA A 56 14.76 -3.10 0.39
CA ALA A 56 13.50 -3.11 1.14
C ALA A 56 12.83 -4.48 1.11
N ILE A 57 12.67 -5.07 -0.07
CA ILE A 57 11.84 -6.26 -0.27
C ILE A 57 12.61 -7.56 -0.07
N LYS A 58 13.93 -7.58 -0.33
CA LYS A 58 14.73 -8.80 -0.15
C LYS A 58 15.29 -8.97 1.26
N ASP A 59 15.36 -7.89 2.04
CA ASP A 59 15.96 -7.91 3.38
C ASP A 59 15.05 -7.29 4.44
N LEU A 60 14.78 -5.98 4.36
CA LEU A 60 14.15 -5.25 5.47
C LEU A 60 12.73 -5.76 5.81
N VAL A 61 11.95 -6.16 4.81
CA VAL A 61 10.57 -6.62 5.01
C VAL A 61 10.47 -7.91 5.86
N TYR A 62 11.54 -8.69 5.92
CA TYR A 62 11.58 -9.92 6.70
C TYR A 62 12.11 -9.73 8.14
N ARG A 63 12.49 -8.52 8.50
CA ARG A 63 12.97 -8.21 9.86
C ARG A 63 11.80 -7.98 10.81
N PRO A 64 11.91 -8.37 12.09
CA PRO A 64 10.80 -8.28 13.05
C PRO A 64 10.28 -6.85 13.26
N GLY A 65 11.12 -5.83 13.10
CA GLY A 65 10.76 -4.43 13.31
C GLY A 65 10.62 -4.04 14.79
N GLU A 66 11.29 -4.77 15.68
CA GLU A 66 11.24 -4.53 17.12
C GLU A 66 12.10 -3.34 17.54
N ALA A 67 13.18 -3.05 16.81
CA ALA A 67 14.08 -1.97 17.13
C ALA A 67 14.54 -1.17 15.89
N PRO A 68 14.69 0.17 15.99
CA PRO A 68 15.20 0.98 14.88
C PRO A 68 16.59 0.56 14.39
N LEU A 69 17.39 -0.07 15.24
CA LEU A 69 18.72 -0.57 14.87
C LEU A 69 18.67 -1.69 13.82
N GLU A 70 17.57 -2.41 13.69
CA GLU A 70 17.37 -3.44 12.68
C GLU A 70 17.39 -2.88 11.24
N LEU A 71 17.09 -1.59 11.09
CA LEU A 71 17.16 -0.89 9.81
C LEU A 71 18.60 -0.51 9.43
N ILE A 72 19.58 -0.62 10.35
CA ILE A 72 20.96 -0.24 10.11
C ILE A 72 21.71 -1.43 9.54
N THR A 73 21.96 -1.42 8.25
CA THR A 73 22.81 -2.36 7.52
C THR A 73 23.91 -1.61 6.79
N LYS A 74 24.89 -2.32 6.22
CA LYS A 74 25.91 -1.68 5.38
C LYS A 74 25.29 -0.97 4.17
N GLU A 75 24.19 -1.54 3.63
CA GLU A 75 23.46 -1.03 2.47
C GLU A 75 22.64 0.20 2.85
N THR A 76 21.89 0.16 3.95
CA THR A 76 21.08 1.30 4.41
C THR A 76 21.93 2.45 4.92
N ALA A 77 23.09 2.17 5.54
CA ALA A 77 24.04 3.20 5.98
C ALA A 77 24.54 4.06 4.80
N LYS A 78 24.76 3.47 3.62
CA LYS A 78 25.13 4.21 2.40
C LYS A 78 23.99 5.11 1.89
N LYS A 79 22.77 4.87 2.30
CA LYS A 79 21.53 5.56 1.88
C LYS A 79 20.92 6.40 3.01
N VAL A 80 21.67 6.64 4.08
CA VAL A 80 21.19 7.37 5.27
C VAL A 80 20.54 8.70 4.94
N ASN A 81 21.05 9.43 3.95
CA ASN A 81 20.48 10.71 3.51
C ASN A 81 19.04 10.59 2.98
N GLN A 82 18.66 9.40 2.47
CA GLN A 82 17.31 9.16 1.95
C GLN A 82 16.29 8.96 3.06
N PHE A 83 16.72 8.62 4.26
CA PHE A 83 15.86 8.53 5.45
C PHE A 83 15.59 9.91 6.07
N PHE A 84 16.49 10.89 5.83
CA PHE A 84 16.32 12.28 6.29
C PHE A 84 15.82 13.24 5.20
N SER A 85 15.68 12.79 3.97
CA SER A 85 15.00 13.48 2.89
C SER A 85 13.61 12.88 2.68
N ASN A 86 12.73 13.58 1.95
CA ASN A 86 11.41 13.05 1.63
C ASN A 86 11.16 12.99 0.11
N ILE A 87 10.14 12.20 -0.27
CA ILE A 87 9.75 12.00 -1.67
C ILE A 87 9.49 13.32 -2.38
N LYS A 88 8.73 14.22 -1.75
CA LYS A 88 8.40 15.54 -2.32
C LYS A 88 9.64 16.32 -2.69
N LYS A 89 10.63 16.40 -1.80
CA LYS A 89 11.89 17.13 -2.06
C LYS A 89 12.71 16.47 -3.17
N ASP A 90 12.83 15.14 -3.14
CA ASP A 90 13.65 14.42 -4.11
C ASP A 90 13.06 14.49 -5.52
N VAL A 91 11.76 14.22 -5.68
CA VAL A 91 11.07 14.30 -6.96
C VAL A 91 11.11 15.70 -7.55
N ARG A 92 10.77 16.74 -6.77
CA ARG A 92 10.71 18.14 -7.24
C ARG A 92 12.09 18.76 -7.50
N LYS A 93 13.14 18.17 -6.97
CA LYS A 93 14.52 18.52 -7.34
C LYS A 93 14.85 18.06 -8.76
N ARG A 94 14.37 16.89 -9.16
CA ARG A 94 14.67 16.24 -10.44
C ARG A 94 13.71 16.65 -11.56
N PHE A 95 12.41 16.80 -11.25
CA PHE A 95 11.35 17.08 -12.22
C PHE A 95 10.68 18.42 -11.91
N LYS A 96 10.33 19.18 -12.97
CA LYS A 96 9.72 20.50 -12.85
C LYS A 96 8.26 20.52 -13.32
N ASN A 97 7.94 19.70 -14.32
CA ASN A 97 6.57 19.58 -14.79
C ASN A 97 5.68 18.91 -13.73
N MET A 98 4.61 19.59 -13.33
CA MET A 98 3.74 19.14 -12.24
C MET A 98 3.04 17.80 -12.53
N LYS A 99 2.78 17.47 -13.79
CA LYS A 99 2.21 16.14 -14.13
C LYS A 99 3.19 15.02 -13.79
N LEU A 100 4.47 15.18 -14.16
CA LEU A 100 5.50 14.19 -13.83
C LEU A 100 5.73 14.10 -12.32
N VAL A 101 5.72 15.24 -11.64
CA VAL A 101 5.82 15.30 -10.17
C VAL A 101 4.70 14.53 -9.53
N GLN A 102 3.43 14.77 -9.91
CA GLN A 102 2.26 14.10 -9.33
C GLN A 102 2.28 12.59 -9.61
N ILE A 103 2.66 12.18 -10.82
CA ILE A 103 2.80 10.75 -11.18
C ILE A 103 3.83 10.06 -10.26
N LEU A 104 4.96 10.71 -9.99
CA LEU A 104 6.04 10.11 -9.18
C LEU A 104 5.78 10.22 -7.66
N GLU A 105 5.01 11.21 -7.22
CA GLU A 105 4.61 11.36 -5.81
C GLU A 105 3.44 10.42 -5.46
N PHE A 106 2.62 9.99 -6.43
CA PHE A 106 1.40 9.21 -6.22
C PHE A 106 1.62 7.86 -5.51
N PRO A 107 2.64 7.03 -5.83
CA PRO A 107 2.77 5.70 -5.24
C PRO A 107 2.87 5.68 -3.71
N VAL A 108 3.37 6.74 -3.07
CA VAL A 108 3.45 6.79 -1.60
C VAL A 108 2.09 6.96 -0.91
N LEU A 109 1.05 7.35 -1.65
CA LEU A 109 -0.31 7.43 -1.12
C LEU A 109 -0.85 6.05 -0.71
N PHE A 110 -0.36 4.96 -1.31
CA PHE A 110 -0.69 3.60 -0.91
C PHE A 110 -0.24 3.26 0.53
N LEU A 111 0.70 4.03 1.08
CA LEU A 111 1.12 3.92 2.48
C LEU A 111 0.20 4.70 3.43
N GLY A 112 -0.80 5.41 2.92
CA GLY A 112 -1.62 6.32 3.71
C GLY A 112 -0.85 7.56 4.22
N ALA A 113 0.23 7.95 3.55
CA ALA A 113 1.11 9.04 3.96
C ALA A 113 1.28 10.09 2.86
N LYS A 114 1.67 11.30 3.27
CA LYS A 114 1.95 12.39 2.32
C LYS A 114 3.38 12.28 1.78
N PRO A 115 3.66 12.70 0.53
CA PRO A 115 5.02 12.74 -0.02
C PRO A 115 6.00 13.62 0.78
N SER A 116 5.49 14.63 1.51
CA SER A 116 6.27 15.47 2.41
C SER A 116 6.75 14.76 3.67
N ASP A 117 6.01 13.73 4.10
CA ASP A 117 6.20 13.06 5.38
C ASP A 117 6.81 11.64 5.19
N THR A 118 6.98 11.24 3.93
CA THR A 118 7.53 9.93 3.56
C THR A 118 8.99 10.06 3.16
N PRO A 119 9.92 9.30 3.80
CA PRO A 119 11.33 9.30 3.43
C PRO A 119 11.56 9.00 1.94
N SER A 120 12.54 9.65 1.32
CA SER A 120 12.83 9.45 -0.12
C SER A 120 13.29 8.03 -0.47
N PHE A 121 13.72 7.24 0.52
CA PHE A 121 13.98 5.81 0.37
C PHE A 121 12.78 5.04 -0.19
N TYR A 122 11.55 5.49 0.09
CA TYR A 122 10.31 4.87 -0.40
C TYR A 122 10.06 5.05 -1.91
N ASN A 123 10.99 5.70 -2.64
CA ASN A 123 10.95 5.70 -4.10
C ASN A 123 10.99 4.29 -4.72
N PHE A 124 11.34 3.27 -3.93
CA PHE A 124 11.24 1.87 -4.36
C PHE A 124 9.83 1.47 -4.82
N MET A 125 8.79 2.15 -4.35
CA MET A 125 7.42 1.93 -4.82
C MET A 125 7.25 2.33 -6.30
N ASN A 126 7.98 3.34 -6.76
CA ASN A 126 7.99 3.70 -8.18
C ASN A 126 8.65 2.59 -9.03
N TYR A 127 9.64 1.88 -8.47
CA TYR A 127 10.20 0.72 -9.17
C TYR A 127 9.22 -0.45 -9.21
N ALA A 128 8.46 -0.69 -8.14
CA ALA A 128 7.41 -1.70 -8.15
C ALA A 128 6.36 -1.41 -9.24
N ASP A 129 5.99 -0.14 -9.43
CA ASP A 129 5.03 0.29 -10.46
C ASP A 129 5.63 0.25 -11.88
N PHE A 130 6.66 1.06 -12.16
CA PHE A 130 7.20 1.25 -13.51
C PHE A 130 8.15 0.12 -13.95
N GLY A 131 8.90 -0.46 -13.00
CA GLY A 131 9.89 -1.49 -13.29
C GLY A 131 9.31 -2.89 -13.38
N LEU A 132 8.34 -3.24 -12.53
CA LEU A 132 7.71 -4.55 -12.49
C LEU A 132 6.38 -4.58 -13.26
N GLY A 133 5.78 -3.41 -13.49
CA GLY A 133 4.54 -3.24 -14.24
C GLY A 133 3.28 -3.55 -13.43
N THR A 134 2.14 -3.21 -14.00
CA THR A 134 0.82 -3.39 -13.41
C THR A 134 0.20 -4.70 -13.87
N TRP A 135 -0.27 -5.51 -12.93
CA TRP A 135 -0.83 -6.83 -13.17
C TRP A 135 -2.24 -6.94 -12.62
N HIS A 136 -3.11 -7.65 -13.32
CA HIS A 136 -4.48 -7.88 -12.90
C HIS A 136 -4.82 -9.38 -12.91
N PRO A 137 -5.52 -9.91 -11.92
CA PRO A 137 -6.02 -11.29 -11.95
C PRO A 137 -7.07 -11.46 -13.06
N LYS A 138 -6.96 -12.52 -13.86
CA LYS A 138 -7.81 -12.77 -15.04
C LYS A 138 -9.32 -12.66 -14.74
N ASN A 139 -9.73 -13.12 -13.56
CA ASN A 139 -11.14 -13.15 -13.15
C ASN A 139 -11.48 -12.09 -12.10
N GLY A 140 -10.73 -10.97 -12.05
CA GLY A 140 -10.90 -9.90 -11.07
C GLY A 140 -10.17 -10.13 -9.75
N MET A 141 -10.09 -9.10 -8.93
CA MET A 141 -9.32 -9.13 -7.67
C MET A 141 -9.83 -10.18 -6.68
N TYR A 142 -11.14 -10.44 -6.66
CA TYR A 142 -11.71 -11.44 -5.75
C TYR A 142 -11.19 -12.87 -6.01
N SER A 143 -10.72 -13.17 -7.24
CA SER A 143 -10.11 -14.48 -7.53
C SER A 143 -8.86 -14.78 -6.71
N VAL A 144 -8.15 -13.75 -6.23
CA VAL A 144 -7.01 -13.92 -5.30
C VAL A 144 -7.52 -14.44 -3.95
N ILE A 145 -8.61 -13.86 -3.46
CA ILE A 145 -9.23 -14.32 -2.19
C ILE A 145 -9.70 -15.76 -2.31
N LEU A 146 -10.36 -16.11 -3.41
CA LEU A 146 -10.80 -17.49 -3.67
C LEU A 146 -9.63 -18.48 -3.73
N ALA A 147 -8.52 -18.09 -4.35
CA ALA A 147 -7.33 -18.94 -4.41
C ALA A 147 -6.71 -19.15 -3.01
N MET A 148 -6.66 -18.09 -2.19
CA MET A 148 -6.19 -18.20 -0.80
C MET A 148 -7.13 -19.06 0.06
N GLU A 149 -8.45 -18.89 -0.10
CA GLU A 149 -9.45 -19.70 0.59
C GLU A 149 -9.31 -21.19 0.22
N THR A 150 -9.16 -21.49 -1.07
CA THR A 150 -8.98 -22.86 -1.56
C THR A 150 -7.75 -23.49 -0.90
N LEU A 151 -6.60 -22.81 -0.94
CA LEU A 151 -5.38 -23.31 -0.31
C LEU A 151 -5.54 -23.49 1.21
N ALA A 152 -6.19 -22.56 1.89
CA ALA A 152 -6.43 -22.67 3.32
C ALA A 152 -7.26 -23.93 3.65
N ARG A 153 -8.32 -24.18 2.89
CA ARG A 153 -9.16 -25.38 3.06
C ARG A 153 -8.41 -26.68 2.77
N GLU A 154 -7.57 -26.71 1.71
CA GLU A 154 -6.69 -27.83 1.40
C GLU A 154 -5.72 -28.15 2.55
N LEU A 155 -5.29 -27.13 3.28
CA LEU A 155 -4.44 -27.25 4.48
C LEU A 155 -5.24 -27.58 5.75
N GLY A 156 -6.54 -27.81 5.65
CA GLY A 156 -7.40 -28.19 6.78
C GLY A 156 -7.92 -27.02 7.62
N VAL A 157 -7.74 -25.77 7.16
CA VAL A 157 -8.27 -24.59 7.86
C VAL A 157 -9.80 -24.57 7.78
N LYS A 158 -10.46 -24.42 8.92
CA LYS A 158 -11.89 -24.15 8.99
C LYS A 158 -12.11 -22.65 8.86
N ILE A 159 -12.92 -22.25 7.88
CA ILE A 159 -13.28 -20.86 7.63
C ILE A 159 -14.76 -20.69 7.93
N GLU A 160 -15.08 -19.84 8.87
CA GLU A 160 -16.44 -19.49 9.25
C GLU A 160 -16.70 -18.01 8.93
N THR A 161 -17.77 -17.76 8.20
CA THR A 161 -18.26 -16.40 7.89
C THR A 161 -19.48 -16.08 8.76
N ASN A 162 -19.86 -14.79 8.81
CA ASN A 162 -20.92 -14.29 9.69
C ASN A 162 -20.69 -14.63 11.19
N ALA A 163 -19.42 -14.74 11.57
CA ALA A 163 -18.93 -15.06 12.89
C ALA A 163 -18.31 -13.79 13.51
N ASN A 164 -19.13 -12.91 14.06
CA ASN A 164 -18.64 -11.70 14.71
C ASN A 164 -17.98 -12.07 16.04
N VAL A 165 -16.70 -11.73 16.18
CA VAL A 165 -15.95 -11.88 17.43
C VAL A 165 -16.31 -10.74 18.38
N GLU A 166 -16.89 -11.07 19.52
CA GLU A 166 -17.40 -10.11 20.51
C GLU A 166 -16.40 -9.83 21.63
N LYS A 167 -15.58 -10.82 21.96
CA LYS A 167 -14.60 -10.75 23.06
C LYS A 167 -13.47 -11.75 22.85
N ILE A 168 -12.28 -11.41 23.35
CA ILE A 168 -11.17 -12.37 23.55
C ILE A 168 -11.21 -12.80 25.01
N ASP A 169 -11.36 -14.11 25.23
CA ASP A 169 -11.37 -14.69 26.57
C ASP A 169 -9.94 -14.85 27.10
N VAL A 170 -9.73 -14.38 28.35
CA VAL A 170 -8.41 -14.42 28.99
C VAL A 170 -8.51 -15.10 30.34
N THR A 171 -7.77 -16.18 30.52
CA THR A 171 -7.67 -16.92 31.78
C THR A 171 -6.23 -16.92 32.25
N ASN A 172 -6.00 -16.50 33.50
CA ASN A 172 -4.67 -16.41 34.10
C ASN A 172 -3.65 -15.63 33.25
N GLY A 173 -4.07 -14.53 32.61
CA GLY A 173 -3.21 -13.68 31.79
C GLY A 173 -2.88 -14.25 30.41
N LYS A 174 -3.50 -15.35 30.00
CA LYS A 174 -3.33 -15.96 28.68
C LYS A 174 -4.66 -15.93 27.92
N ALA A 175 -4.63 -15.51 26.64
CA ALA A 175 -5.79 -15.66 25.77
C ALA A 175 -6.05 -17.14 25.50
N THR A 176 -7.26 -17.59 25.81
CA THR A 176 -7.68 -19.01 25.77
C THR A 176 -8.80 -19.28 24.78
N GLY A 177 -9.43 -18.25 24.24
CA GLY A 177 -10.52 -18.38 23.28
C GLY A 177 -11.09 -17.05 22.83
N ILE A 178 -12.12 -17.14 22.05
CA ILE A 178 -12.92 -16.01 21.57
C ILE A 178 -14.40 -16.25 21.79
N LEU A 179 -15.16 -15.22 22.11
CA LEU A 179 -16.62 -15.28 22.16
C LEU A 179 -17.18 -14.92 20.78
N VAL A 180 -17.93 -15.85 20.19
CA VAL A 180 -18.59 -15.69 18.89
C VAL A 180 -20.02 -16.22 19.01
N ASN A 181 -21.02 -15.41 18.67
CA ASN A 181 -22.44 -15.82 18.72
C ASN A 181 -22.84 -16.44 20.07
N ASN A 182 -22.42 -15.84 21.18
CA ASN A 182 -22.60 -16.30 22.56
C ASN A 182 -21.97 -17.68 22.89
N GLN A 183 -21.03 -18.15 22.09
CA GLN A 183 -20.28 -19.39 22.31
C GLN A 183 -18.79 -19.12 22.41
N ILE A 184 -18.09 -19.76 23.33
CA ILE A 184 -16.64 -19.69 23.43
C ILE A 184 -16.00 -20.71 22.49
N VAL A 185 -15.18 -20.25 21.58
CA VAL A 185 -14.32 -21.08 20.74
C VAL A 185 -12.91 -21.00 21.31
N THR A 186 -12.40 -22.14 21.79
CA THR A 186 -11.08 -22.21 22.44
C THR A 186 -9.95 -22.34 21.41
N GLY A 187 -8.75 -21.87 21.76
CA GLY A 187 -7.55 -22.02 20.95
C GLY A 187 -6.30 -21.86 21.79
N ASP A 188 -5.22 -22.52 21.38
CA ASP A 188 -3.91 -22.41 22.04
C ASP A 188 -3.23 -21.06 21.79
N VAL A 189 -3.50 -20.47 20.62
CA VAL A 189 -3.01 -19.16 20.19
C VAL A 189 -4.16 -18.41 19.52
N ILE A 190 -4.36 -17.15 19.89
CA ILE A 190 -5.33 -16.25 19.27
C ILE A 190 -4.56 -15.20 18.46
N LEU A 191 -4.78 -15.20 17.14
CA LEU A 191 -4.20 -14.21 16.23
C LEU A 191 -5.32 -13.31 15.69
N SER A 192 -5.25 -12.03 15.97
CA SER A 192 -6.19 -11.05 15.41
C SER A 192 -5.62 -10.41 14.14
N GLY A 193 -6.38 -10.48 13.06
CA GLY A 193 -6.12 -9.76 11.81
C GLY A 193 -6.98 -8.50 11.66
N ALA A 194 -7.75 -8.14 12.69
CA ALA A 194 -8.54 -6.92 12.72
C ALA A 194 -7.66 -5.69 13.02
N ASP A 195 -8.26 -4.49 12.90
CA ASP A 195 -7.59 -3.25 13.33
C ASP A 195 -7.07 -3.37 14.76
N TYR A 196 -5.87 -2.82 15.03
CA TYR A 196 -5.21 -3.02 16.31
C TYR A 196 -5.99 -2.41 17.48
N HIS A 197 -6.48 -1.17 17.32
CA HIS A 197 -7.31 -0.53 18.34
C HIS A 197 -8.58 -1.35 18.58
N HIS A 198 -9.27 -1.78 17.51
CA HIS A 198 -10.44 -2.65 17.64
C HIS A 198 -10.10 -3.95 18.36
N SER A 199 -8.98 -4.61 18.00
CA SER A 199 -8.56 -5.86 18.68
C SER A 199 -8.34 -5.67 20.17
N GLU A 200 -7.78 -4.53 20.58
CA GLU A 200 -7.66 -4.21 22.01
C GLU A 200 -9.02 -3.99 22.69
N THR A 201 -10.02 -3.48 21.98
CA THR A 201 -11.38 -3.31 22.56
C THR A 201 -12.06 -4.63 22.88
N LEU A 202 -11.65 -5.72 22.23
CA LEU A 202 -12.15 -7.07 22.50
C LEU A 202 -11.56 -7.66 23.79
N LEU A 203 -10.56 -7.02 24.40
CA LEU A 203 -9.97 -7.40 25.68
C LEU A 203 -10.58 -6.62 26.84
N ASP A 204 -10.66 -7.23 28.01
CA ASP A 204 -10.95 -6.51 29.24
C ASP A 204 -9.85 -5.45 29.49
N LYS A 205 -10.21 -4.31 30.06
CA LYS A 205 -9.34 -3.13 30.18
C LYS A 205 -7.97 -3.40 30.82
N ASN A 206 -7.93 -4.33 31.78
CA ASN A 206 -6.71 -4.70 32.50
C ASN A 206 -5.72 -5.53 31.67
N TYR A 207 -6.12 -6.01 30.49
CA TYR A 207 -5.28 -6.76 29.55
C TYR A 207 -4.88 -5.95 28.31
N ARG A 208 -5.38 -4.71 28.18
CA ARG A 208 -5.03 -3.82 27.08
C ARG A 208 -3.62 -3.25 27.28
N GLN A 209 -2.85 -3.19 26.21
CA GLN A 209 -1.50 -2.63 26.23
C GLN A 209 -1.52 -1.11 26.29
N TYR A 210 -2.50 -0.48 25.66
CA TYR A 210 -2.60 0.97 25.54
C TYR A 210 -3.88 1.51 26.15
N SER A 211 -3.79 2.73 26.71
CA SER A 211 -4.95 3.45 27.24
C SER A 211 -5.79 4.09 26.14
N GLU A 212 -7.04 4.48 26.45
CA GLU A 212 -7.89 5.23 25.53
C GLU A 212 -7.21 6.56 25.11
N ASN A 213 -6.58 7.27 26.06
CA ASN A 213 -5.86 8.51 25.77
C ASN A 213 -4.70 8.30 24.79
N TYR A 214 -4.04 7.14 24.82
CA TYR A 214 -3.03 6.80 23.83
C TYR A 214 -3.65 6.74 22.43
N TRP A 215 -4.76 6.05 22.27
CA TRP A 215 -5.44 5.89 20.98
C TRP A 215 -6.00 7.22 20.47
N GLU A 216 -6.62 8.04 21.34
CA GLU A 216 -7.12 9.38 21.01
C GLU A 216 -6.00 10.31 20.51
N SER A 217 -4.76 10.13 21.00
CA SER A 217 -3.60 10.91 20.58
C SER A 217 -3.01 10.49 19.21
N LYS A 218 -3.45 9.36 18.64
CA LYS A 218 -2.89 8.83 17.40
C LYS A 218 -3.58 9.38 16.16
N THR A 219 -2.78 9.62 15.14
CA THR A 219 -3.28 9.91 13.79
C THR A 219 -3.51 8.60 13.07
N PHE A 220 -4.76 8.27 12.80
CA PHE A 220 -5.11 7.12 11.99
C PHE A 220 -4.91 7.42 10.50
N ALA A 221 -4.59 6.38 9.73
CA ALA A 221 -4.54 6.49 8.28
C ALA A 221 -5.92 6.88 7.73
N PRO A 222 -5.98 7.61 6.59
CA PRO A 222 -7.25 7.96 5.98
C PRO A 222 -8.04 6.70 5.61
N SER A 223 -9.33 6.76 5.83
CA SER A 223 -10.29 5.74 5.43
C SER A 223 -11.03 6.20 4.17
N SER A 224 -11.60 5.26 3.42
CA SER A 224 -12.41 5.56 2.24
C SER A 224 -13.71 4.78 2.25
N LEU A 225 -14.77 5.43 1.77
CA LEU A 225 -16.04 4.78 1.47
C LEU A 225 -16.11 4.55 -0.05
N LEU A 226 -16.15 3.28 -0.46
CA LEU A 226 -16.17 2.89 -1.86
C LEU A 226 -17.60 2.54 -2.30
N PHE A 227 -18.00 3.10 -3.43
CA PHE A 227 -19.26 2.76 -4.09
C PHE A 227 -18.96 2.08 -5.42
N TYR A 228 -19.46 0.87 -5.59
CA TYR A 228 -19.45 0.17 -6.87
C TYR A 228 -20.80 0.41 -7.55
N VAL A 229 -20.79 1.22 -8.60
CA VAL A 229 -22.01 1.62 -9.32
C VAL A 229 -22.04 0.94 -10.68
N GLY A 230 -23.02 0.07 -10.91
CA GLY A 230 -23.31 -0.53 -12.19
C GLY A 230 -24.34 0.30 -12.96
N PHE A 231 -24.16 0.40 -14.27
CA PHE A 231 -25.09 1.03 -15.19
C PHE A 231 -25.61 -0.02 -16.18
N ASP A 232 -26.86 0.06 -16.53
CA ASP A 232 -27.51 -0.80 -17.54
C ASP A 232 -27.18 -0.44 -18.98
N LYS A 233 -26.49 0.69 -19.18
CA LYS A 233 -26.03 1.18 -20.48
C LYS A 233 -24.59 1.67 -20.42
N LYS A 234 -23.91 1.63 -21.56
CA LYS A 234 -22.61 2.26 -21.69
C LYS A 234 -22.75 3.78 -21.53
N ILE A 235 -21.99 4.35 -20.58
CA ILE A 235 -21.91 5.79 -20.45
C ILE A 235 -21.19 6.30 -21.70
N GLU A 236 -21.85 7.18 -22.47
CA GLU A 236 -21.24 7.88 -23.58
C GLU A 236 -20.11 8.72 -23.03
N ASN A 237 -18.93 8.57 -23.58
CA ASN A 237 -17.67 9.13 -23.04
C ASN A 237 -17.12 8.38 -21.81
N GLY A 238 -16.96 7.06 -21.89
CA GLY A 238 -16.25 6.24 -20.89
C GLY A 238 -14.86 6.75 -20.46
N LYS A 239 -14.57 8.02 -20.74
CA LYS A 239 -13.47 8.88 -20.26
C LYS A 239 -13.88 9.72 -19.05
N GLU A 240 -15.11 9.64 -18.61
CA GLU A 240 -15.60 10.30 -17.42
C GLU A 240 -15.44 9.34 -16.23
N LYS A 241 -14.32 9.30 -15.76
CA LYS A 241 -13.71 9.87 -14.56
C LYS A 241 -13.77 8.98 -13.36
N ILE A 242 -12.64 8.48 -13.08
CA ILE A 242 -12.22 8.54 -11.70
C ILE A 242 -11.38 9.83 -11.60
N ALA A 243 -12.01 10.94 -11.27
CA ALA A 243 -11.30 12.15 -10.92
C ALA A 243 -10.85 12.02 -9.46
N TYR A 244 -9.61 11.70 -9.24
CA TYR A 244 -8.98 11.95 -7.96
C TYR A 244 -8.78 13.47 -7.83
N ARG A 245 -9.60 14.12 -7.05
CA ARG A 245 -9.32 15.45 -6.53
C ARG A 245 -8.58 15.26 -5.21
N SER A 246 -7.27 15.43 -5.21
CA SER A 246 -6.55 15.76 -3.99
C SER A 246 -6.87 17.22 -3.69
N GLU A 247 -7.77 17.48 -2.77
CA GLU A 247 -7.84 18.79 -2.14
C GLU A 247 -6.62 18.95 -1.25
N GLU A 248 -5.97 20.12 -1.33
CA GLU A 248 -4.74 20.51 -0.65
C GLU A 248 -4.80 20.39 0.88
#